data_9df61124166fee7e99bec30cff7bdebb
#
_entry.id   9df61124166fee7e99bec30cff7bdebb
#
_cell.length_a   1.000
_cell.length_b   1.000
_cell.length_c   1.000
_cell.angle_alpha   90.00
_cell.angle_beta   90.00
_cell.angle_gamma   90.00
#
_symmetry.space_group_name_H-M   'P 1'
#
loop_
_entity.id
_entity.type
_entity.pdbx_description
1 polymer ?
#
loop_
_entity_poly.entity_id
_entity_poly.type
_entity_poly.pdbx_seq_one_letter_code
_entity_poly.pdbx_strand_id
1 'polypeptide(L)'
;MSYMMCARITFPETDKRGGFRTFLVSSVRIESSWKLLTDTAEIVLPRKMSHYEGKNLADILRAGDRVMIELGYDGNWVTEFEGYILSVSRGIPITVKCEDEMYRLKRKTVSYSKKSVTLGQLLKDVAQGYEVKTSFGDTELGAVRYAQKRVSEIFDDLQELGFYTYFIGKTLYC
;
A
#
# COMPACT_ATOMS: atom_id res chain seq x y z
N MET A 1 -1.52 27.50 23.17
CA MET A 1 -2.10 26.12 23.20
C MET A 1 -1.04 25.16 22.70
N SER A 2 -0.79 24.08 23.42
CA SER A 2 0.12 23.02 22.98
C SER A 2 -0.73 21.88 22.40
N TYR A 3 -0.51 21.54 21.14
CA TYR A 3 -1.18 20.39 20.52
C TYR A 3 -0.36 19.13 20.77
N MET A 4 -1.02 18.05 21.18
CA MET A 4 -0.38 16.74 21.37
C MET A 4 -0.55 15.92 20.11
N MET A 5 0.56 15.67 19.40
CA MET A 5 0.58 14.78 18.24
C MET A 5 0.34 13.34 18.70
N CYS A 6 -0.52 12.63 18.02
CA CYS A 6 -0.89 11.27 18.32
C CYS A 6 -0.93 10.39 17.07
N ALA A 7 -0.62 9.11 17.25
CA ALA A 7 -0.69 8.07 16.23
C ALA A 7 -1.53 6.91 16.71
N ARG A 8 -2.31 6.32 15.81
CA ARG A 8 -3.11 5.13 16.05
C ARG A 8 -2.89 4.13 14.94
N ILE A 9 -2.37 2.97 15.30
CA ILE A 9 -2.12 1.89 14.34
C ILE A 9 -3.12 0.79 14.59
N THR A 10 -3.84 0.41 13.55
CA THR A 10 -4.81 -0.70 13.59
C THR A 10 -4.31 -1.83 12.71
N PHE A 11 -4.21 -3.01 13.29
CA PHE A 11 -3.96 -4.27 12.60
C PHE A 11 -5.26 -5.08 12.62
N PRO A 12 -6.02 -5.13 11.51
CA PRO A 12 -7.28 -5.86 11.44
C PRO A 12 -7.12 -7.34 11.78
N GLU A 13 -8.23 -7.97 12.14
CA GLU A 13 -8.29 -9.42 12.36
C GLU A 13 -7.89 -10.20 11.12
N THR A 14 -7.22 -11.33 11.33
CA THR A 14 -6.86 -12.32 10.32
C THR A 14 -7.27 -13.71 10.79
N ASP A 15 -7.25 -14.71 9.90
CA ASP A 15 -7.57 -16.11 10.24
C ASP A 15 -6.68 -16.67 11.37
N LYS A 16 -5.56 -16.02 11.69
CA LYS A 16 -4.53 -16.53 12.60
C LYS A 16 -4.37 -15.72 13.87
N ARG A 17 -4.94 -14.53 13.93
CA ARG A 17 -4.92 -13.65 15.12
C ARG A 17 -6.12 -12.73 15.17
N GLY A 18 -6.54 -12.35 16.35
CA GLY A 18 -7.48 -11.26 16.58
C GLY A 18 -6.93 -9.91 16.08
N GLY A 19 -7.83 -9.01 15.74
CA GLY A 19 -7.47 -7.63 15.45
C GLY A 19 -7.02 -6.90 16.71
N PHE A 20 -6.08 -5.98 16.58
CA PHE A 20 -5.67 -5.11 17.67
C PHE A 20 -5.31 -3.71 17.21
N ARG A 21 -5.31 -2.79 18.13
CA ARG A 21 -4.99 -1.38 17.93
C ARG A 21 -3.96 -0.95 18.96
N THR A 22 -3.01 -0.13 18.53
CA THR A 22 -2.02 0.46 19.44
C THR A 22 -1.88 1.96 19.22
N PHE A 23 -1.65 2.67 20.32
CA PHE A 23 -1.25 4.09 20.34
C PHE A 23 0.22 4.24 20.72
N LEU A 24 0.87 3.12 21.08
CA LEU A 24 2.28 3.09 21.48
C LEU A 24 3.13 2.86 20.24
N VAL A 25 3.70 3.91 19.72
CA VAL A 25 4.66 3.89 18.61
C VAL A 25 5.88 4.73 18.97
N SER A 26 7.05 4.32 18.51
CA SER A 26 8.27 5.12 18.63
C SER A 26 8.35 6.16 17.50
N SER A 27 8.02 5.74 16.29
CA SER A 27 7.92 6.61 15.12
C SER A 27 7.04 6.00 14.04
N VAL A 28 6.47 6.88 13.22
CA VAL A 28 5.78 6.55 11.98
C VAL A 28 6.33 7.44 10.89
N ARG A 29 6.71 6.85 9.78
CA ARG A 29 7.12 7.57 8.57
C ARG A 29 6.25 7.09 7.42
N ILE A 30 5.62 8.01 6.71
CA ILE A 30 4.83 7.75 5.52
C ILE A 30 5.45 8.52 4.37
N GLU A 31 5.66 7.84 3.26
CA GLU A 31 6.11 8.44 2.00
C GLU A 31 5.04 8.21 0.95
N SER A 32 4.44 9.30 0.49
CA SER A 32 3.39 9.30 -0.54
C SER A 32 3.70 10.33 -1.60
N SER A 33 3.61 9.94 -2.86
CA SER A 33 3.81 10.84 -3.99
C SER A 33 3.18 10.25 -5.25
N TRP A 34 2.48 11.07 -6.04
CA TRP A 34 1.96 10.68 -7.35
C TRP A 34 3.05 10.24 -8.36
N LYS A 35 4.32 10.55 -8.07
CA LYS A 35 5.47 10.10 -8.88
C LYS A 35 5.99 8.73 -8.48
N LEU A 36 5.62 8.25 -7.31
CA LEU A 36 6.00 6.93 -6.82
C LEU A 36 4.92 5.93 -7.18
N LEU A 37 5.33 4.79 -7.70
CA LEU A 37 4.43 3.69 -8.01
C LEU A 37 3.72 3.16 -6.76
N THR A 38 4.33 3.30 -5.59
CA THR A 38 3.87 2.70 -4.33
C THR A 38 4.10 3.69 -3.21
N ASP A 39 3.04 3.98 -2.47
CA ASP A 39 3.18 4.66 -1.18
C ASP A 39 3.68 3.66 -0.13
N THR A 40 4.54 4.13 0.74
CA THR A 40 5.15 3.30 1.77
C THR A 40 4.96 3.88 3.16
N ALA A 41 4.91 2.99 4.15
CA ALA A 41 4.94 3.39 5.55
C ALA A 41 5.93 2.53 6.34
N GLU A 42 6.59 3.16 7.30
CA GLU A 42 7.44 2.49 8.27
C GLU A 42 6.95 2.82 9.68
N ILE A 43 6.67 1.79 10.46
CA ILE A 43 6.20 1.89 11.84
C ILE A 43 7.28 1.29 12.74
N VAL A 44 7.78 2.06 13.69
CA VAL A 44 8.71 1.56 14.71
C VAL A 44 7.95 1.43 16.02
N LEU A 45 7.84 0.19 16.51
CA LEU A 45 7.15 -0.13 17.76
C LEU A 45 8.15 -0.22 18.91
N PRO A 46 7.86 0.41 20.07
CA PRO A 46 8.77 0.41 21.20
C PRO A 46 8.91 -1.00 21.81
N ARG A 47 9.97 -1.20 22.59
CA ARG A 47 10.24 -2.47 23.27
C ARG A 47 9.04 -2.99 24.09
N LYS A 48 8.26 -2.11 24.69
CA LYS A 48 7.05 -2.47 25.45
C LYS A 48 5.99 -3.17 24.59
N MET A 49 6.01 -2.96 23.26
CA MET A 49 5.13 -3.59 22.29
C MET A 49 5.73 -4.83 21.63
N SER A 50 6.87 -5.35 22.13
CA SER A 50 7.47 -6.55 21.55
C SER A 50 6.62 -7.81 21.71
N HIS A 51 5.68 -7.81 22.65
CA HIS A 51 4.76 -8.92 22.90
C HIS A 51 3.30 -8.43 22.93
N TYR A 52 2.43 -9.24 22.39
CA TYR A 52 0.98 -9.09 22.43
C TYR A 52 0.35 -10.43 22.84
N GLU A 53 -0.47 -10.44 23.89
CA GLU A 53 -1.06 -11.66 24.46
C GLU A 53 -0.04 -12.78 24.73
N GLY A 54 1.13 -12.41 25.26
CA GLY A 54 2.22 -13.36 25.57
C GLY A 54 3.01 -13.89 24.36
N LYS A 55 2.65 -13.48 23.13
CA LYS A 55 3.35 -13.86 21.90
C LYS A 55 4.23 -12.72 21.41
N ASN A 56 5.38 -13.05 20.80
CA ASN A 56 6.21 -12.05 20.16
C ASN A 56 5.45 -11.42 18.98
N LEU A 57 5.40 -10.10 18.94
CA LEU A 57 4.66 -9.36 17.91
C LEU A 57 5.21 -9.63 16.50
N ALA A 58 6.53 -9.83 16.37
CA ALA A 58 7.17 -10.18 15.10
C ALA A 58 6.78 -11.56 14.57
N ASP A 59 6.25 -12.44 15.41
CA ASP A 59 5.80 -13.78 15.00
C ASP A 59 4.31 -13.79 14.61
N ILE A 60 3.52 -12.82 15.10
CA ILE A 60 2.09 -12.74 14.83
C ILE A 60 1.73 -11.78 13.70
N LEU A 61 2.55 -10.76 13.44
CA LEU A 61 2.41 -9.89 12.27
C LEU A 61 3.08 -10.52 11.07
N ARG A 62 2.40 -10.57 9.94
CA ARG A 62 2.89 -11.26 8.74
C ARG A 62 2.83 -10.36 7.52
N ALA A 63 3.74 -10.59 6.58
CA ALA A 63 3.65 -9.99 5.26
C ALA A 63 2.31 -10.35 4.60
N GLY A 64 1.62 -9.34 4.09
CA GLY A 64 0.28 -9.44 3.52
C GLY A 64 -0.87 -9.14 4.48
N ASP A 65 -0.62 -9.03 5.80
CA ASP A 65 -1.64 -8.54 6.74
C ASP A 65 -1.96 -7.06 6.44
N ARG A 66 -3.22 -6.68 6.59
CA ARG A 66 -3.63 -5.28 6.46
C ARG A 66 -3.18 -4.47 7.66
N VAL A 67 -2.93 -3.18 7.39
CA VAL A 67 -2.60 -2.17 8.38
C VAL A 67 -3.27 -0.86 8.02
N MET A 68 -3.70 -0.11 9.04
CA MET A 68 -4.21 1.25 8.91
C MET A 68 -3.47 2.15 9.89
N ILE A 69 -3.01 3.29 9.41
CA ILE A 69 -2.31 4.29 10.18
C ILE A 69 -3.14 5.57 10.19
N GLU A 70 -3.48 6.01 11.37
CA GLU A 70 -4.18 7.26 11.61
C GLU A 70 -3.28 8.18 12.43
N LEU A 71 -3.12 9.39 11.94
CA LEU A 71 -2.37 10.44 12.63
C LEU A 71 -3.31 11.58 13.00
N GLY A 72 -2.91 12.39 13.97
CA GLY A 72 -3.73 13.52 14.37
C GLY A 72 -3.19 14.29 15.55
N TYR A 73 -4.02 15.20 16.05
CA TYR A 73 -3.73 16.03 17.21
C TYR A 73 -4.92 16.00 18.17
N ASP A 74 -4.64 15.92 19.47
CA ASP A 74 -5.64 15.99 20.56
C ASP A 74 -6.82 15.01 20.39
N GLY A 75 -6.56 13.81 19.78
CA GLY A 75 -7.58 12.79 19.56
C GLY A 75 -8.42 12.95 18.28
N ASN A 76 -8.17 13.97 17.47
CA ASN A 76 -8.75 14.11 16.14
C ASN A 76 -7.92 13.30 15.13
N TRP A 77 -8.46 12.21 14.66
CA TRP A 77 -7.76 11.23 13.84
C TRP A 77 -8.08 11.38 12.36
N VAL A 78 -7.04 11.32 11.52
CA VAL A 78 -7.16 11.24 10.06
C VAL A 78 -6.42 9.98 9.60
N THR A 79 -7.04 9.22 8.73
CA THR A 79 -6.38 8.08 8.08
C THR A 79 -5.38 8.60 7.06
N GLU A 80 -4.10 8.39 7.34
CA GLU A 80 -2.99 8.84 6.48
C GLU A 80 -2.44 7.70 5.61
N PHE A 81 -2.64 6.45 6.02
CA PHE A 81 -2.18 5.30 5.26
C PHE A 81 -3.05 4.07 5.50
N GLU A 82 -3.40 3.39 4.42
CA GLU A 82 -3.98 2.05 4.42
C GLU A 82 -3.21 1.17 3.46
N GLY A 83 -2.85 -0.03 3.90
CA GLY A 83 -2.10 -0.93 3.04
C GLY A 83 -1.84 -2.29 3.67
N TYR A 84 -0.71 -2.87 3.30
CA TYR A 84 -0.31 -4.22 3.68
C TYR A 84 1.10 -4.21 4.27
N ILE A 85 1.33 -5.08 5.24
CA ILE A 85 2.66 -5.33 5.77
C ILE A 85 3.52 -5.97 4.68
N LEU A 86 4.63 -5.32 4.35
CA LEU A 86 5.65 -5.86 3.46
C LEU A 86 6.60 -6.78 4.23
N SER A 87 7.08 -6.31 5.38
CA SER A 87 8.01 -7.05 6.23
C SER A 87 7.97 -6.59 7.69
N VAL A 88 8.36 -7.47 8.59
CA VAL A 88 8.48 -7.20 10.02
C VAL A 88 9.89 -7.60 10.47
N SER A 89 10.60 -6.69 11.12
CA SER A 89 11.92 -7.01 11.69
C SER A 89 11.77 -7.90 12.93
N ARG A 90 12.76 -8.75 13.17
CA ARG A 90 12.84 -9.54 14.41
C ARG A 90 13.65 -8.85 15.50
N GLY A 91 14.20 -7.67 15.22
CA GLY A 91 14.96 -6.87 16.16
C GLY A 91 14.07 -6.12 17.17
N ILE A 92 14.70 -5.53 18.19
CA ILE A 92 14.06 -4.61 19.12
C ILE A 92 14.78 -3.28 19.03
N PRO A 93 14.08 -2.19 18.64
CA PRO A 93 12.63 -2.07 18.39
C PRO A 93 12.17 -2.84 17.14
N ILE A 94 10.90 -3.25 17.13
CA ILE A 94 10.30 -3.92 15.97
C ILE A 94 9.98 -2.86 14.93
N THR A 95 10.44 -3.08 13.70
CA THR A 95 10.11 -2.23 12.54
C THR A 95 9.17 -2.98 11.61
N VAL A 96 8.04 -2.37 11.29
CA VAL A 96 7.04 -2.88 10.34
C VAL A 96 7.07 -1.98 9.12
N LYS A 97 7.43 -2.55 7.96
CA LYS A 97 7.39 -1.86 6.66
C LYS A 97 6.12 -2.23 5.93
N CYS A 98 5.47 -1.24 5.33
CA CYS A 98 4.17 -1.38 4.70
C CYS A 98 4.19 -0.76 3.30
N GLU A 99 3.33 -1.28 2.43
CA GLU A 99 3.02 -0.74 1.10
C GLU A 99 1.50 -0.61 0.95
N ASP A 100 1.07 0.32 0.10
CA ASP A 100 -0.33 0.55 -0.24
C ASP A 100 -0.96 -0.62 -1.03
N GLU A 101 -2.08 -0.41 -1.73
CA GLU A 101 -2.75 -1.43 -2.54
C GLU A 101 -1.87 -1.95 -3.70
N MET A 102 -0.81 -1.23 -4.11
CA MET A 102 0.16 -1.69 -5.09
C MET A 102 0.87 -2.98 -4.64
N TYR A 103 1.00 -3.23 -3.33
CA TYR A 103 1.47 -4.49 -2.77
C TYR A 103 0.83 -5.73 -3.43
N ARG A 104 -0.47 -5.66 -3.73
CA ARG A 104 -1.21 -6.75 -4.38
C ARG A 104 -0.93 -6.82 -5.87
N LEU A 105 -0.95 -5.68 -6.55
CA LEU A 105 -0.71 -5.60 -8.00
C LEU A 105 0.72 -5.98 -8.38
N LYS A 106 1.73 -5.63 -7.57
CA LYS A 106 3.12 -6.05 -7.77
C LYS A 106 3.30 -7.57 -7.83
N ARG A 107 2.38 -8.34 -7.25
CA ARG A 107 2.39 -9.81 -7.24
C ARG A 107 1.57 -10.43 -8.35
N LYS A 108 0.80 -9.62 -9.06
CA LYS A 108 -0.06 -10.09 -10.17
C LYS A 108 0.74 -10.11 -11.47
N THR A 109 0.71 -11.24 -12.16
CA THR A 109 1.27 -11.41 -13.51
C THR A 109 0.13 -11.53 -14.50
N VAL A 110 0.27 -10.88 -15.65
CA VAL A 110 -0.73 -10.91 -16.72
C VAL A 110 -0.11 -11.24 -18.07
N SER A 111 -0.88 -11.92 -18.90
CA SER A 111 -0.63 -12.03 -20.33
C SER A 111 -1.68 -11.21 -21.06
N TYR A 112 -1.26 -10.24 -21.86
CA TYR A 112 -2.15 -9.29 -22.49
C TYR A 112 -1.74 -9.05 -23.94
N SER A 113 -2.69 -9.08 -24.85
CA SER A 113 -2.42 -8.83 -26.27
C SER A 113 -3.64 -8.19 -26.93
N LYS A 114 -3.49 -6.97 -27.43
CA LYS A 114 -4.50 -6.28 -28.22
C LYS A 114 -3.83 -5.53 -29.39
N LYS A 115 -4.51 -5.49 -30.54
CA LYS A 115 -4.04 -4.78 -31.74
C LYS A 115 -4.15 -3.25 -31.60
N SER A 116 -5.11 -2.80 -30.84
CA SER A 116 -5.31 -1.39 -30.45
C SER A 116 -5.94 -1.37 -29.06
N VAL A 117 -5.47 -0.49 -28.19
CA VAL A 117 -5.98 -0.32 -26.83
C VAL A 117 -5.76 1.11 -26.37
N THR A 118 -6.73 1.65 -25.65
CA THR A 118 -6.56 2.94 -24.97
C THR A 118 -5.95 2.74 -23.58
N LEU A 119 -5.34 3.79 -23.05
CA LEU A 119 -4.76 3.79 -21.69
C LEU A 119 -5.79 3.36 -20.63
N GLY A 120 -6.99 3.94 -20.67
CA GLY A 120 -8.05 3.61 -19.71
C GLY A 120 -8.49 2.15 -19.78
N GLN A 121 -8.55 1.58 -21.00
CA GLN A 121 -8.88 0.17 -21.17
C GLN A 121 -7.77 -0.75 -20.66
N LEU A 122 -6.49 -0.43 -20.96
CA LEU A 122 -5.35 -1.19 -20.45
C LEU A 122 -5.34 -1.19 -18.93
N LEU A 123 -5.47 -0.02 -18.29
CA LEU A 123 -5.48 0.09 -16.82
C LEU A 123 -6.60 -0.75 -16.19
N LYS A 124 -7.82 -0.68 -16.73
CA LYS A 124 -8.95 -1.50 -16.23
C LYS A 124 -8.70 -3.00 -16.38
N ASP A 125 -8.12 -3.40 -17.52
CA ASP A 125 -7.87 -4.82 -17.80
C ASP A 125 -6.77 -5.40 -16.90
N VAL A 126 -5.71 -4.65 -16.59
CA VAL A 126 -4.59 -5.13 -15.76
C VAL A 126 -4.85 -4.97 -14.26
N ALA A 127 -5.56 -3.91 -13.86
CA ALA A 127 -5.88 -3.62 -12.46
C ALA A 127 -7.30 -4.12 -12.07
N GLN A 128 -7.72 -5.27 -12.61
CA GLN A 128 -9.03 -5.85 -12.28
C GLN A 128 -9.26 -5.94 -10.78
N GLY A 129 -10.44 -5.49 -10.35
CA GLY A 129 -10.85 -5.46 -8.93
C GLY A 129 -10.64 -4.09 -8.26
N TYR A 130 -10.08 -3.13 -8.99
CA TYR A 130 -9.93 -1.75 -8.53
C TYR A 130 -10.74 -0.78 -9.40
N GLU A 131 -11.21 0.29 -8.78
CA GLU A 131 -11.71 1.45 -9.52
C GLU A 131 -10.52 2.15 -10.18
N VAL A 132 -10.66 2.53 -11.44
CA VAL A 132 -9.63 3.24 -12.21
C VAL A 132 -10.13 4.61 -12.60
N LYS A 133 -9.38 5.65 -12.27
CA LYS A 133 -9.63 7.04 -12.65
C LYS A 133 -8.45 7.61 -13.41
N THR A 134 -8.71 8.12 -14.61
CA THR A 134 -7.70 8.77 -15.44
C THR A 134 -8.34 9.86 -16.29
N SER A 135 -7.66 11.00 -16.43
CA SER A 135 -8.04 12.07 -17.35
C SER A 135 -7.60 11.79 -18.80
N PHE A 136 -6.77 10.78 -19.01
CA PHE A 136 -6.17 10.41 -20.29
C PHE A 136 -6.70 9.07 -20.83
N GLY A 137 -7.88 8.65 -20.36
CA GLY A 137 -8.46 7.34 -20.65
C GLY A 137 -8.59 7.00 -22.15
N ASP A 138 -8.83 8.00 -22.99
CA ASP A 138 -9.00 7.84 -24.42
C ASP A 138 -7.67 7.91 -25.21
N THR A 139 -6.53 8.08 -24.54
CA THR A 139 -5.21 8.08 -25.19
C THR A 139 -4.94 6.72 -25.81
N GLU A 140 -4.75 6.69 -27.11
CA GLU A 140 -4.43 5.47 -27.87
C GLU A 140 -2.97 5.07 -27.64
N LEU A 141 -2.76 3.83 -27.19
CA LEU A 141 -1.43 3.23 -27.03
C LEU A 141 -1.01 2.36 -28.22
N GLY A 142 -1.96 2.15 -29.18
CA GLY A 142 -1.73 1.27 -30.32
C GLY A 142 -1.71 -0.22 -29.94
N ALA A 143 -0.86 -1.01 -30.59
CA ALA A 143 -0.74 -2.43 -30.34
C ALA A 143 0.09 -2.69 -29.06
N VAL A 144 -0.48 -3.42 -28.13
CA VAL A 144 0.19 -3.78 -26.86
C VAL A 144 0.23 -5.29 -26.70
N ARG A 145 1.41 -5.81 -26.37
CA ARG A 145 1.61 -7.24 -26.09
C ARG A 145 2.52 -7.44 -24.89
N TYR A 146 1.98 -8.05 -23.86
CA TYR A 146 2.72 -8.49 -22.66
C TYR A 146 2.58 -10.01 -22.51
N ALA A 147 3.69 -10.69 -22.27
CA ALA A 147 3.72 -12.12 -22.04
C ALA A 147 4.24 -12.38 -20.61
N GLN A 148 3.38 -12.88 -19.72
CA GLN A 148 3.74 -13.19 -18.34
C GLN A 148 4.44 -11.99 -17.62
N LYS A 149 3.97 -10.76 -17.87
CA LYS A 149 4.58 -9.55 -17.31
C LYS A 149 3.88 -9.18 -16.00
N ARG A 150 4.64 -8.72 -15.00
CA ARG A 150 4.07 -8.21 -13.76
C ARG A 150 3.34 -6.89 -14.01
N VAL A 151 2.25 -6.67 -13.28
CA VAL A 151 1.47 -5.42 -13.44
C VAL A 151 2.31 -4.20 -13.06
N SER A 152 3.20 -4.30 -12.07
CA SER A 152 4.13 -3.20 -11.74
C SER A 152 5.04 -2.84 -12.91
N GLU A 153 5.57 -3.83 -13.62
CA GLU A 153 6.44 -3.60 -14.79
C GLU A 153 5.68 -2.95 -15.96
N ILE A 154 4.37 -3.22 -16.08
CA ILE A 154 3.51 -2.53 -17.06
C ILE A 154 3.34 -1.07 -16.66
N PHE A 155 3.21 -0.78 -15.36
CA PHE A 155 3.12 0.58 -14.88
C PHE A 155 4.44 1.35 -15.00
N ASP A 156 5.57 0.65 -14.84
CA ASP A 156 6.91 1.23 -15.11
C ASP A 156 7.04 1.61 -16.59
N ASP A 157 6.60 0.75 -17.52
CA ASP A 157 6.57 1.09 -18.97
C ASP A 157 5.66 2.31 -19.25
N LEU A 158 4.52 2.41 -18.58
CA LEU A 158 3.62 3.56 -18.71
C LEU A 158 4.27 4.84 -18.16
N GLN A 159 5.02 4.73 -17.07
CA GLN A 159 5.77 5.85 -16.50
C GLN A 159 6.84 6.37 -17.44
N GLU A 160 7.52 5.49 -18.18
CA GLU A 160 8.47 5.90 -19.24
C GLU A 160 7.80 6.71 -20.35
N LEU A 161 6.52 6.47 -20.60
CA LEU A 161 5.69 7.25 -21.52
C LEU A 161 5.10 8.54 -20.90
N GLY A 162 5.38 8.80 -19.62
CA GLY A 162 4.89 9.97 -18.88
C GLY A 162 3.56 9.75 -18.15
N PHE A 163 3.03 8.53 -18.12
CA PHE A 163 1.80 8.18 -17.38
C PHE A 163 2.14 7.59 -16.01
N TYR A 164 1.93 8.37 -14.97
CA TYR A 164 2.19 7.96 -13.60
C TYR A 164 0.95 7.31 -12.99
N THR A 165 1.12 6.14 -12.38
CA THR A 165 0.04 5.41 -11.71
C THR A 165 0.30 5.36 -10.21
N TYR A 166 -0.72 5.63 -9.40
CA TYR A 166 -0.66 5.64 -7.94
C TYR A 166 -2.03 5.33 -7.33
N PHE A 167 -2.06 4.92 -6.08
CA PHE A 167 -3.30 4.68 -5.35
C PHE A 167 -3.68 5.85 -4.45
N ILE A 168 -4.98 6.13 -4.36
CA ILE A 168 -5.58 6.86 -3.24
C ILE A 168 -6.65 5.93 -2.66
N GLY A 169 -6.40 5.43 -1.46
CA GLY A 169 -7.22 4.37 -0.87
C GLY A 169 -7.24 3.12 -1.77
N LYS A 170 -8.41 2.78 -2.31
CA LYS A 170 -8.59 1.62 -3.22
C LYS A 170 -8.81 2.00 -4.68
N THR A 171 -8.65 3.26 -5.03
CA THR A 171 -8.81 3.74 -6.40
C THR A 171 -7.43 3.96 -7.02
N LEU A 172 -7.20 3.35 -8.19
CA LEU A 172 -6.02 3.55 -9.01
C LEU A 172 -6.19 4.80 -9.85
N TYR A 173 -5.29 5.73 -9.71
CA TYR A 173 -5.20 6.96 -10.51
C TYR A 173 -4.09 6.86 -11.54
N CYS A 174 -4.29 7.58 -12.64
CA CYS A 174 -3.27 7.78 -13.65
C CYS A 174 -3.38 9.20 -14.25
#